data_96b5103223e83adae29e87219b730601
#
_entry.id   96b5103223e83adae29e87219b730601
#
_cell.length_a   1.000
_cell.length_b   1.000
_cell.length_c   1.000
_cell.angle_alpha   90.00
_cell.angle_beta   90.00
_cell.angle_gamma   90.00
#
_symmetry.space_group_name_H-M   'P 1'
#
loop_
_entity.id
_entity.type
_entity.pdbx_description
1 polymer ?
#
loop_
_entity_poly.entity_id
_entity_poly.type
_entity_poly.pdbx_seq_one_letter_code
_entity_poly.pdbx_strand_id
1 'polypeptide(L)'
;MKALNFITALCFLCAIGSAQAADNMKAFPPPGDGMVRYVLQVPKQDDESMFKVELIVGKTVKLDKGNRYFFGGNIKKETIKGWGFPCYKVGKLGPMAGTRMAIDPNAPKVNRFITLGGEPYLIRYNSRLPIVVYAPSDVEVRYRIWRASPEVKMMGKG
;
A
#
# COMPACT_ATOMS: atom_id res chain seq x y z
N MET A 1 -22.55 -50.49 -20.37
CA MET A 1 -23.04 -50.28 -18.99
C MET A 1 -21.89 -49.89 -18.08
N LYS A 2 -22.09 -48.89 -17.26
CA LYS A 2 -21.25 -48.31 -16.20
C LYS A 2 -20.25 -47.22 -16.64
N ALA A 3 -20.78 -46.04 -16.87
CA ALA A 3 -20.11 -44.78 -16.59
C ALA A 3 -20.01 -44.64 -15.07
N LEU A 4 -18.84 -44.35 -14.53
CA LEU A 4 -18.68 -44.01 -13.12
C LEU A 4 -17.98 -42.66 -13.00
N ASN A 5 -18.70 -41.75 -12.38
CA ASN A 5 -18.38 -40.37 -12.04
C ASN A 5 -17.02 -40.20 -11.36
N PHE A 6 -16.20 -39.30 -11.90
CA PHE A 6 -15.07 -38.69 -11.21
C PHE A 6 -15.20 -37.15 -11.32
N ILE A 7 -16.13 -36.60 -10.58
CA ILE A 7 -16.19 -35.13 -10.31
C ILE A 7 -16.52 -35.01 -8.83
N THR A 8 -15.52 -34.85 -7.97
CA THR A 8 -15.66 -34.17 -6.67
C THR A 8 -14.34 -34.28 -5.90
N ALA A 9 -13.38 -33.43 -6.16
CA ALA A 9 -12.27 -33.11 -5.21
C ALA A 9 -11.41 -31.96 -5.72
N LEU A 10 -11.97 -30.75 -5.89
CA LEU A 10 -11.13 -29.55 -6.15
C LEU A 10 -11.79 -28.26 -5.61
N CYS A 11 -12.21 -28.24 -4.36
CA CYS A 11 -12.76 -27.01 -3.74
C CYS A 11 -12.40 -26.83 -2.26
N PHE A 12 -11.27 -27.36 -1.75
CA PHE A 12 -10.99 -27.26 -0.30
C PHE A 12 -9.67 -26.59 0.08
N LEU A 13 -9.00 -25.87 -0.83
CA LEU A 13 -7.70 -25.25 -0.51
C LEU A 13 -7.72 -23.74 -0.30
N CYS A 14 -8.84 -23.04 -0.46
CA CYS A 14 -8.90 -21.57 -0.30
C CYS A 14 -9.35 -21.08 1.09
N ALA A 15 -9.78 -21.94 2.00
CA ALA A 15 -10.41 -21.52 3.26
C ALA A 15 -9.44 -21.24 4.42
N ILE A 16 -8.21 -21.78 4.39
CA ILE A 16 -7.28 -21.69 5.54
C ILE A 16 -6.64 -20.28 5.64
N GLY A 17 -6.39 -19.63 4.51
CA GLY A 17 -5.78 -18.28 4.51
C GLY A 17 -6.68 -17.18 5.07
N SER A 18 -7.99 -17.30 4.93
CA SER A 18 -8.96 -16.30 5.37
C SER A 18 -9.16 -16.28 6.90
N ALA A 19 -9.08 -17.41 7.56
CA ALA A 19 -9.25 -17.52 9.01
C ALA A 19 -8.07 -16.88 9.78
N GLN A 20 -6.84 -17.10 9.32
CA GLN A 20 -5.66 -16.54 9.96
C GLN A 20 -5.56 -15.02 9.80
N ALA A 21 -5.92 -14.48 8.64
CA ALA A 21 -5.97 -13.05 8.41
C ALA A 21 -7.03 -12.37 9.30
N ALA A 22 -8.19 -13.01 9.48
CA ALA A 22 -9.24 -12.50 10.36
C ALA A 22 -8.82 -12.49 11.84
N ASP A 23 -8.05 -13.48 12.29
CA ASP A 23 -7.53 -13.55 13.65
C ASP A 23 -6.48 -12.46 13.92
N ASN A 24 -5.56 -12.24 12.99
CA ASN A 24 -4.56 -11.20 13.10
C ASN A 24 -5.18 -9.78 13.16
N MET A 25 -6.34 -9.57 12.56
CA MET A 25 -7.02 -8.26 12.59
C MET A 25 -7.51 -7.84 13.97
N LYS A 26 -7.67 -8.78 14.92
CA LYS A 26 -8.03 -8.48 16.32
C LYS A 26 -6.97 -7.64 17.04
N ALA A 27 -5.71 -7.72 16.59
CA ALA A 27 -4.62 -6.93 17.14
C ALA A 27 -4.75 -5.43 16.82
N PHE A 28 -5.41 -5.09 15.71
CA PHE A 28 -5.44 -3.72 15.20
C PHE A 28 -6.71 -3.00 15.67
N PRO A 29 -6.59 -1.94 16.48
CA PRO A 29 -7.75 -1.21 16.99
C PRO A 29 -8.56 -0.59 15.83
N PRO A 30 -9.85 -0.27 16.09
CA PRO A 30 -10.63 0.52 15.15
C PRO A 30 -9.95 1.89 14.91
N PRO A 31 -10.19 2.54 13.75
CA PRO A 31 -9.68 3.88 13.52
C PRO A 31 -10.34 4.87 14.49
N GLY A 32 -9.59 5.89 14.91
CA GLY A 32 -10.13 7.01 15.67
C GLY A 32 -11.00 7.94 14.80
N ASP A 33 -11.59 8.96 15.43
CA ASP A 33 -12.45 9.92 14.76
C ASP A 33 -11.73 10.62 13.60
N GLY A 34 -12.40 10.74 12.46
CA GLY A 34 -11.85 11.35 11.24
C GLY A 34 -10.77 10.52 10.55
N MET A 35 -10.51 9.29 11.02
CA MET A 35 -9.53 8.38 10.42
C MET A 35 -10.21 7.19 9.74
N VAL A 36 -9.52 6.64 8.74
CA VAL A 36 -9.90 5.40 8.04
C VAL A 36 -8.77 4.38 8.21
N ARG A 37 -9.14 3.12 8.38
CA ARG A 37 -8.20 2.00 8.41
C ARG A 37 -8.21 1.28 7.07
N TYR A 38 -7.10 1.36 6.35
CA TYR A 38 -6.83 0.59 5.14
C TYR A 38 -6.15 -0.72 5.51
N VAL A 39 -6.54 -1.81 4.87
CA VAL A 39 -5.97 -3.16 5.10
C VAL A 39 -5.62 -3.78 3.76
N LEU A 40 -4.39 -4.25 3.64
CA LEU A 40 -3.92 -5.01 2.50
C LEU A 40 -3.38 -6.37 2.97
N GLN A 41 -3.96 -7.44 2.46
CA GLN A 41 -3.39 -8.78 2.56
C GLN A 41 -2.69 -9.10 1.24
N VAL A 42 -1.37 -9.30 1.28
CA VAL A 42 -0.61 -9.70 0.09
C VAL A 42 -0.60 -11.22 -0.05
N PRO A 43 -0.63 -11.77 -1.27
CA PRO A 43 -0.57 -13.21 -1.49
C PRO A 43 0.79 -13.79 -1.08
N LYS A 44 0.80 -15.07 -0.66
CA LYS A 44 2.05 -15.79 -0.40
C LYS A 44 2.89 -15.91 -1.67
N GLN A 45 4.20 -15.70 -1.54
CA GLN A 45 5.20 -15.91 -2.59
C GLN A 45 6.18 -17.01 -2.14
N ASP A 46 6.81 -17.70 -3.09
CA ASP A 46 7.81 -18.72 -2.80
C ASP A 46 9.03 -18.12 -2.10
N ASP A 47 9.48 -16.97 -2.57
CA ASP A 47 10.54 -16.18 -1.94
C ASP A 47 10.08 -14.73 -1.75
N GLU A 48 9.56 -14.44 -0.56
CA GLU A 48 9.09 -13.09 -0.20
C GLU A 48 10.23 -12.07 -0.06
N SER A 49 11.48 -12.51 0.06
CA SER A 49 12.63 -11.60 0.17
C SER A 49 12.87 -10.80 -1.12
N MET A 50 12.42 -11.32 -2.24
CA MET A 50 12.50 -10.68 -3.55
C MET A 50 11.50 -9.54 -3.73
N PHE A 51 10.61 -9.32 -2.77
CA PHE A 51 9.52 -8.35 -2.91
C PHE A 51 9.55 -7.27 -1.83
N LYS A 52 9.05 -6.09 -2.20
CA LYS A 52 8.71 -4.99 -1.29
C LYS A 52 7.32 -4.48 -1.61
N VAL A 53 6.67 -3.90 -0.63
CA VAL A 53 5.42 -3.17 -0.81
C VAL A 53 5.73 -1.68 -0.67
N GLU A 54 5.37 -0.89 -1.68
CA GLU A 54 5.39 0.56 -1.60
C GLU A 54 4.02 1.05 -1.16
N LEU A 55 3.98 1.85 -0.11
CA LEU A 55 2.79 2.59 0.28
C LEU A 55 2.79 3.95 -0.42
N ILE A 56 1.74 4.23 -1.16
CA ILE A 56 1.57 5.46 -1.95
C ILE A 56 0.39 6.22 -1.36
N VAL A 57 0.69 7.30 -0.65
CA VAL A 57 -0.30 8.09 0.09
C VAL A 57 -0.49 9.43 -0.60
N GLY A 58 -1.73 9.87 -0.74
CA GLY A 58 -2.03 11.14 -1.40
C GLY A 58 -3.50 11.49 -1.41
N LYS A 59 -3.85 12.45 -2.28
CA LYS A 59 -5.24 12.89 -2.53
C LYS A 59 -5.46 13.11 -4.01
N THR A 60 -6.67 12.84 -4.48
CA THR A 60 -7.11 13.24 -5.81
C THR A 60 -7.58 14.69 -5.78
N VAL A 61 -6.91 15.55 -6.56
CA VAL A 61 -7.18 16.99 -6.65
C VAL A 61 -7.33 17.40 -8.09
N LYS A 62 -8.21 18.37 -8.35
CA LYS A 62 -8.44 18.93 -9.68
C LYS A 62 -7.41 20.02 -9.99
N LEU A 63 -6.44 19.72 -10.85
CA LEU A 63 -5.27 20.55 -11.15
C LEU A 63 -4.99 20.62 -12.64
N ASP A 64 -4.11 21.55 -13.04
CA ASP A 64 -3.54 21.59 -14.38
C ASP A 64 -2.72 20.33 -14.68
N LYS A 65 -2.43 20.08 -15.96
CA LYS A 65 -1.65 18.93 -16.42
C LYS A 65 -0.15 19.15 -16.40
N GLY A 66 0.31 20.39 -16.46
CA GLY A 66 1.73 20.72 -16.75
C GLY A 66 2.60 20.75 -15.50
N ASN A 67 2.09 21.26 -14.38
CA ASN A 67 2.88 21.35 -13.16
C ASN A 67 2.99 19.98 -12.45
N ARG A 68 4.10 19.79 -11.73
CA ARG A 68 4.29 18.67 -10.80
C ARG A 68 3.88 19.14 -9.41
N TYR A 69 3.15 18.30 -8.70
CA TYR A 69 2.67 18.60 -7.36
C TYR A 69 2.99 17.47 -6.40
N PHE A 70 3.17 17.79 -5.14
CA PHE A 70 3.29 16.83 -4.04
C PHE A 70 2.80 17.45 -2.74
N PHE A 71 2.40 16.61 -1.79
CA PHE A 71 2.06 17.03 -0.43
C PHE A 71 3.26 16.87 0.50
N GLY A 72 3.39 17.77 1.47
CA GLY A 72 4.22 17.54 2.65
C GLY A 72 3.57 16.51 3.56
N GLY A 73 4.38 15.82 4.36
CA GLY A 73 3.89 14.85 5.33
C GLY A 73 4.80 13.63 5.43
N ASN A 74 4.40 12.68 6.26
CA ASN A 74 5.15 11.46 6.48
C ASN A 74 4.24 10.29 6.83
N ILE A 75 4.79 9.08 6.67
CA ILE A 75 4.21 7.83 7.14
C ILE A 75 5.07 7.36 8.33
N LYS A 76 4.45 7.14 9.49
CA LYS A 76 5.12 6.62 10.68
C LYS A 76 4.80 5.15 10.86
N LYS A 77 5.85 4.33 11.00
CA LYS A 77 5.70 2.94 11.43
C LYS A 77 5.56 2.91 12.95
N GLU A 78 4.53 2.27 13.45
CA GLU A 78 4.32 2.00 14.88
C GLU A 78 4.15 0.51 15.10
N THR A 79 4.40 0.07 16.33
CA THR A 79 4.20 -1.33 16.74
C THR A 79 3.01 -1.42 17.67
N ILE A 80 2.09 -2.33 17.40
CA ILE A 80 0.93 -2.58 18.25
C ILE A 80 1.41 -3.22 19.55
N LYS A 81 1.16 -2.53 20.65
CA LYS A 81 1.57 -2.98 21.99
C LYS A 81 0.93 -4.33 22.32
N GLY A 82 1.73 -5.24 22.85
CA GLY A 82 1.31 -6.59 23.21
C GLY A 82 1.32 -7.61 22.08
N TRP A 83 1.28 -7.17 20.81
CA TRP A 83 1.25 -8.05 19.63
C TRP A 83 2.54 -8.02 18.82
N GLY A 84 3.30 -6.95 18.90
CA GLY A 84 4.52 -6.76 18.09
C GLY A 84 4.25 -6.52 16.60
N PHE A 85 3.00 -6.42 16.16
CA PHE A 85 2.64 -6.22 14.77
C PHE A 85 2.85 -4.77 14.34
N PRO A 86 3.43 -4.53 13.16
CA PRO A 86 3.60 -3.19 12.64
C PRO A 86 2.27 -2.64 12.11
N CYS A 87 2.01 -1.37 12.36
CA CYS A 87 1.02 -0.59 11.64
C CYS A 87 1.64 0.71 11.15
N TYR A 88 0.98 1.36 10.21
CA TYR A 88 1.47 2.58 9.59
C TYR A 88 0.45 3.69 9.81
N LYS A 89 0.92 4.83 10.31
CA LYS A 89 0.07 5.99 10.55
C LYS A 89 0.46 7.12 9.63
N VAL A 90 -0.51 7.63 8.90
CA VAL A 90 -0.40 8.83 8.09
C VAL A 90 -0.95 9.99 8.90
N GLY A 91 -0.16 11.02 9.11
CA GLY A 91 -0.61 12.26 9.70
C GLY A 91 -1.45 13.08 8.72
N LYS A 92 -1.94 14.23 9.18
CA LYS A 92 -2.55 15.22 8.29
C LYS A 92 -1.55 15.60 7.21
N LEU A 93 -1.98 15.59 5.94
CA LEU A 93 -1.13 16.06 4.85
C LEU A 93 -0.88 17.58 5.02
N GLY A 94 0.37 17.95 4.85
CA GLY A 94 0.80 19.35 4.85
C GLY A 94 0.35 20.10 3.58
N PRO A 95 0.82 21.32 3.39
CA PRO A 95 0.51 22.09 2.19
C PRO A 95 1.02 21.38 0.94
N MET A 96 0.28 21.56 -0.15
CA MET A 96 0.70 21.10 -1.46
C MET A 96 1.73 22.09 -2.03
N ALA A 97 2.87 21.57 -2.46
CA ALA A 97 3.86 22.30 -3.22
C ALA A 97 3.86 21.84 -4.68
N GLY A 98 4.37 22.67 -5.57
CA GLY A 98 4.43 22.34 -6.99
C GLY A 98 5.41 23.22 -7.77
N THR A 99 5.70 22.83 -9.00
CA THR A 99 6.45 23.65 -9.95
C THR A 99 5.59 24.83 -10.41
N ARG A 100 6.23 25.92 -10.84
CA ARG A 100 5.54 27.08 -11.42
C ARG A 100 5.92 27.19 -12.90
N MET A 101 5.35 26.31 -13.70
CA MET A 101 5.44 26.46 -15.16
C MET A 101 4.36 27.46 -15.60
N ALA A 102 4.69 28.30 -16.60
CA ALA A 102 3.69 29.14 -17.24
C ALA A 102 2.70 28.22 -17.97
N ILE A 103 1.47 28.25 -17.51
CA ILE A 103 0.36 27.47 -18.07
C ILE A 103 -0.76 28.43 -18.42
N ASP A 104 -1.43 28.19 -19.56
CA ASP A 104 -2.61 28.95 -19.92
C ASP A 104 -3.64 28.89 -18.75
N PRO A 105 -4.05 30.05 -18.20
CA PRO A 105 -5.02 30.13 -17.11
C PRO A 105 -6.35 29.43 -17.44
N ASN A 106 -6.70 29.34 -18.75
CA ASN A 106 -7.90 28.70 -19.26
C ASN A 106 -7.73 27.23 -19.56
N ALA A 107 -6.52 26.66 -19.36
CA ALA A 107 -6.28 25.24 -19.58
C ALA A 107 -7.19 24.36 -18.70
N PRO A 108 -7.79 23.29 -19.24
CA PRO A 108 -8.69 22.44 -18.48
C PRO A 108 -7.97 21.74 -17.33
N LYS A 109 -8.54 21.84 -16.14
CA LYS A 109 -8.08 21.09 -14.96
C LYS A 109 -8.61 19.67 -14.99
N VAL A 110 -7.80 18.71 -14.59
CA VAL A 110 -8.13 17.29 -14.52
C VAL A 110 -7.91 16.74 -13.12
N ASN A 111 -8.62 15.67 -12.76
CA ASN A 111 -8.40 14.96 -11.51
C ASN A 111 -7.05 14.24 -11.57
N ARG A 112 -6.18 14.55 -10.61
CA ARG A 112 -4.84 13.97 -10.48
C ARG A 112 -4.66 13.47 -9.06
N PHE A 113 -4.16 12.25 -8.93
CA PHE A 113 -3.73 11.73 -7.64
C PHE A 113 -2.34 12.28 -7.32
N ILE A 114 -2.27 13.14 -6.32
CA ILE A 114 -1.05 13.82 -5.87
C ILE A 114 -0.56 13.12 -4.60
N THR A 115 0.68 12.68 -4.62
CA THR A 115 1.28 11.88 -3.55
C THR A 115 2.06 12.74 -2.55
N LEU A 116 2.45 12.13 -1.43
CA LEU A 116 3.50 12.66 -0.59
C LEU A 116 4.78 12.83 -1.41
N GLY A 117 5.50 13.91 -1.15
CA GLY A 117 6.86 14.13 -1.65
C GLY A 117 7.87 13.28 -0.88
N GLY A 118 9.08 13.19 -1.44
CA GLY A 118 10.18 12.42 -0.84
C GLY A 118 10.37 11.05 -1.48
N GLU A 119 11.16 10.22 -0.81
CA GLU A 119 11.47 8.87 -1.27
C GLU A 119 10.27 7.92 -1.17
N PRO A 120 10.18 6.89 -2.04
CA PRO A 120 9.18 5.86 -1.95
C PRO A 120 9.17 5.18 -0.58
N TYR A 121 8.01 5.07 0.05
CA TYR A 121 7.88 4.41 1.34
C TYR A 121 7.78 2.89 1.16
N LEU A 122 8.93 2.22 1.18
CA LEU A 122 9.06 0.79 0.97
C LEU A 122 9.01 0.02 2.29
N ILE A 123 8.18 -1.00 2.34
CA ILE A 123 8.07 -1.91 3.48
C ILE A 123 8.38 -3.35 3.05
N ARG A 124 8.75 -4.19 4.01
CA ARG A 124 8.99 -5.60 3.77
C ARG A 124 7.72 -6.29 3.33
N TYR A 125 7.81 -7.13 2.29
CA TYR A 125 6.74 -8.05 1.93
C TYR A 125 6.60 -9.12 3.02
N ASN A 126 5.36 -9.37 3.46
CA ASN A 126 5.06 -10.43 4.43
C ASN A 126 3.60 -10.84 4.26
N SER A 127 3.34 -12.00 3.70
CA SER A 127 2.00 -12.53 3.50
C SER A 127 1.33 -13.05 4.78
N ARG A 128 2.09 -13.21 5.86
CA ARG A 128 1.57 -13.74 7.13
C ARG A 128 0.81 -12.71 7.96
N LEU A 129 1.08 -11.43 7.71
CA LEU A 129 0.49 -10.33 8.47
C LEU A 129 -0.18 -9.34 7.51
N PRO A 130 -1.36 -8.81 7.85
CA PRO A 130 -1.96 -7.73 7.10
C PRO A 130 -1.10 -6.46 7.23
N ILE A 131 -1.02 -5.71 6.15
CA ILE A 131 -0.48 -4.35 6.15
C ILE A 131 -1.63 -3.42 6.51
N VAL A 132 -1.55 -2.79 7.68
CA VAL A 132 -2.60 -1.92 8.20
C VAL A 132 -2.10 -0.48 8.22
N VAL A 133 -2.85 0.40 7.55
CA VAL A 133 -2.55 1.82 7.46
C VAL A 133 -3.73 2.62 8.00
N TYR A 134 -3.47 3.51 8.95
CA TYR A 134 -4.43 4.50 9.43
C TYR A 134 -4.13 5.83 8.77
N ALA A 135 -5.12 6.41 8.13
CA ALA A 135 -4.99 7.69 7.44
C ALA A 135 -6.22 8.58 7.67
N PRO A 136 -6.11 9.91 7.58
CA PRO A 136 -7.27 10.80 7.57
C PRO A 136 -8.28 10.40 6.48
N SER A 137 -9.57 10.61 6.73
CA SER A 137 -10.65 10.17 5.84
C SER A 137 -10.63 10.80 4.45
N ASP A 138 -9.94 11.93 4.31
CA ASP A 138 -9.75 12.65 3.05
C ASP A 138 -8.45 12.27 2.31
N VAL A 139 -7.73 11.25 2.81
CA VAL A 139 -6.48 10.75 2.26
C VAL A 139 -6.69 9.36 1.65
N GLU A 140 -6.21 9.17 0.44
CA GLU A 140 -6.19 7.89 -0.24
C GLU A 140 -4.87 7.16 0.01
N VAL A 141 -4.96 5.85 0.23
CA VAL A 141 -3.79 4.97 0.34
C VAL A 141 -3.84 3.96 -0.80
N ARG A 142 -2.82 3.98 -1.62
CA ARG A 142 -2.59 3.04 -2.73
C ARG A 142 -1.32 2.27 -2.48
N TYR A 143 -1.07 1.21 -3.22
CA TYR A 143 0.16 0.43 -3.08
C TYR A 143 0.69 -0.03 -4.43
N ARG A 144 1.97 -0.42 -4.44
CA ARG A 144 2.65 -1.07 -5.55
C ARG A 144 3.54 -2.18 -5.01
N ILE A 145 3.63 -3.28 -5.74
CA ILE A 145 4.57 -4.35 -5.43
C ILE A 145 5.83 -4.16 -6.26
N TRP A 146 6.95 -4.10 -5.59
CA TRP A 146 8.28 -4.11 -6.19
C TRP A 146 8.82 -5.53 -6.16
N ARG A 147 9.49 -5.92 -7.24
CA ARG A 147 10.18 -7.21 -7.35
C ARG A 147 11.63 -6.98 -7.70
N ALA A 148 12.57 -7.55 -6.96
CA ALA A 148 13.98 -7.55 -7.28
C ALA A 148 14.27 -8.50 -8.45
N SER A 149 15.33 -8.22 -9.21
CA SER A 149 15.89 -9.20 -10.12
C SER A 149 16.50 -10.36 -9.32
N PRO A 150 16.37 -11.61 -9.77
CA PRO A 150 17.07 -12.73 -9.15
C PRO A 150 18.59 -12.66 -9.37
N GLU A 151 19.03 -11.90 -10.39
CA GLU A 151 20.44 -11.75 -10.71
C GLU A 151 21.11 -10.73 -9.78
N VAL A 152 22.14 -11.16 -9.08
CA VAL A 152 23.03 -10.30 -8.30
C VAL A 152 24.28 -10.02 -9.12
N LYS A 153 24.61 -8.74 -9.29
CA LYS A 153 25.78 -8.30 -10.06
C LYS A 153 26.84 -7.73 -9.14
N MET A 154 28.11 -8.00 -9.47
CA MET A 154 29.24 -7.41 -8.78
C MET A 154 29.48 -5.98 -9.27
N MET A 155 29.76 -5.07 -8.35
CA MET A 155 30.20 -3.72 -8.72
C MET A 155 31.65 -3.72 -9.15
N GLY A 156 31.98 -2.93 -10.19
CA GLY A 156 33.35 -2.65 -10.55
C GLY A 156 34.07 -1.84 -9.44
N LYS A 157 35.38 -2.05 -9.32
CA LYS A 157 36.22 -1.17 -8.49
C LYS A 157 36.53 0.09 -9.29
N GLY A 158 36.36 1.27 -8.67
CA GLY A 158 36.75 2.56 -9.22
C GLY A 158 38.19 2.90 -9.01
#